data_38b312c462dae025651581164d70d45d
#
_entry.id   38b312c462dae025651581164d70d45d
#
_cell.length_a   1.000
_cell.length_b   1.000
_cell.length_c   1.000
_cell.angle_alpha   90.00
_cell.angle_beta   90.00
_cell.angle_gamma   90.00
#
_symmetry.space_group_name_H-M   'P 1'
#
loop_
_entity.id
_entity.type
_entity.pdbx_description
1 polymer ?
#
loop_
_entity_poly.entity_id
_entity_poly.type
_entity_poly.pdbx_seq_one_letter_code
_entity_poly.pdbx_strand_id
1 'polypeptide(L)'
;FSSRTPHIDNPREIYAGLLYMPYAEDVSTGGEFQIHKTVAQITRVNKNGGRAVESRDQGNIIKSVPYKRNTFVMFCNNSSNAVHSVSSRVNATLHRRSINVIAEYNRVAKRSMFRVEEFRK
;
A
#
# COMPACT_ATOMS: atom_id res chain seq x y z
N PHE A 1 -8.82 5.82 14.79
CA PHE A 1 -8.04 6.34 13.67
C PHE A 1 -7.61 5.18 12.77
N SER A 2 -7.88 5.31 11.49
CA SER A 2 -7.85 4.23 10.54
C SER A 2 -6.46 3.60 10.35
N SER A 3 -6.37 2.34 10.69
CA SER A 3 -5.39 1.44 10.08
C SER A 3 -5.91 1.06 8.70
N ARG A 4 -5.01 0.76 7.78
CA ARG A 4 -5.37 0.18 6.50
C ARG A 4 -4.95 -1.28 6.49
N THR A 5 -5.92 -2.16 6.44
CA THR A 5 -5.69 -3.61 6.41
C THR A 5 -4.85 -4.04 5.20
N PRO A 6 -4.17 -5.18 5.26
CA PRO A 6 -3.41 -5.71 4.14
C PRO A 6 -4.24 -5.79 2.86
N HIS A 7 -3.69 -5.24 1.79
CA HIS A 7 -4.35 -5.19 0.49
C HIS A 7 -3.32 -5.04 -0.64
N ILE A 8 -3.81 -5.21 -1.85
CA ILE A 8 -3.13 -4.86 -3.09
C ILE A 8 -3.95 -3.74 -3.73
N ASP A 9 -3.26 -2.76 -4.29
CA ASP A 9 -3.91 -1.65 -4.97
C ASP A 9 -4.56 -2.06 -6.30
N ASN A 10 -5.23 -1.12 -6.94
CA ASN A 10 -5.91 -1.34 -8.20
C ASN A 10 -4.92 -1.91 -9.25
N PRO A 11 -5.29 -2.97 -10.00
CA PRO A 11 -4.44 -3.53 -11.03
C PRO A 11 -4.02 -2.55 -12.13
N ARG A 12 -4.68 -1.42 -12.27
CA ARG A 12 -4.31 -0.36 -13.22
C ARG A 12 -3.13 0.49 -12.74
N GLU A 13 -2.86 0.49 -11.46
CA GLU A 13 -1.73 1.22 -10.89
C GLU A 13 -0.42 0.48 -11.19
N ILE A 14 0.57 1.21 -11.68
CA ILE A 14 1.91 0.69 -11.95
C ILE A 14 2.75 0.81 -10.69
N TYR A 15 2.72 1.99 -10.09
CA TYR A 15 3.34 2.26 -8.82
C TYR A 15 2.53 3.29 -8.02
N ALA A 16 2.77 3.30 -6.73
CA ALA A 16 2.31 4.35 -5.83
C ALA A 16 3.48 4.91 -5.02
N GLY A 17 3.47 6.21 -4.83
CA GLY A 17 4.41 6.93 -3.99
C GLY A 17 3.67 7.71 -2.90
N LEU A 18 4.24 7.75 -1.71
CA LEU A 18 3.69 8.41 -0.54
C LEU A 18 4.75 9.34 0.06
N LEU A 19 4.60 10.63 -0.12
CA LEU A 19 5.42 11.63 0.58
C LEU A 19 4.72 11.99 1.90
N TYR A 20 5.31 11.63 3.02
CA TYR A 20 4.73 11.88 4.34
C TYR A 20 4.95 13.31 4.81
N MET A 21 3.85 13.90 5.27
CA MET A 21 3.81 15.29 5.73
C MET A 21 3.11 15.41 7.09
N PRO A 22 3.62 14.73 8.15
CA PRO A 22 3.03 14.88 9.48
C PRO A 22 3.06 16.34 9.92
N TYR A 23 2.07 16.74 10.72
CA TYR A 23 2.10 18.01 11.43
C TYR A 23 3.30 18.03 12.40
N ALA A 24 3.85 19.22 12.63
CA ALA A 24 4.96 19.36 13.57
C ALA A 24 4.56 18.96 15.01
N GLU A 25 3.29 19.17 15.34
CA GLU A 25 2.68 18.90 16.65
C GLU A 25 2.18 17.45 16.79
N ASP A 26 2.35 16.62 15.76
CA ASP A 26 1.88 15.23 15.79
C ASP A 26 2.79 14.37 16.68
N VAL A 27 2.29 14.05 17.85
CA VAL A 27 2.97 13.22 18.85
C VAL A 27 2.55 11.74 18.77
N SER A 28 1.77 11.37 17.77
CA SER A 28 1.33 9.99 17.60
C SER A 28 2.48 9.03 17.26
N THR A 29 2.28 7.78 17.61
CA THR A 29 3.13 6.66 17.19
C THR A 29 2.36 5.73 16.27
N GLY A 30 3.04 4.87 15.54
CA GLY A 30 2.41 4.01 14.55
C GLY A 30 2.19 4.72 13.21
N GLY A 31 1.30 4.18 12.40
CA GLY A 31 1.05 4.67 11.04
C GLY A 31 2.13 4.30 10.03
N GLU A 32 2.97 3.31 10.36
CA GLU A 32 4.00 2.81 9.47
C GLU A 32 3.36 2.19 8.22
N PHE A 33 3.99 2.41 7.09
CA PHE A 33 3.75 1.63 5.88
C PHE A 33 4.44 0.29 6.00
N GLN A 34 3.71 -0.79 5.81
CA GLN A 34 4.21 -2.15 6.03
C GLN A 34 4.08 -2.97 4.76
N ILE A 35 5.14 -3.66 4.39
CA ILE A 35 5.19 -4.61 3.28
C ILE A 35 5.15 -6.02 3.86
N HIS A 36 4.31 -6.85 3.29
CA HIS A 36 4.09 -8.23 3.73
C HIS A 36 4.71 -9.23 2.76
N LYS A 37 5.34 -10.27 3.31
CA LYS A 37 5.80 -11.42 2.55
C LYS A 37 4.63 -12.41 2.40
N THR A 38 3.78 -12.18 1.43
CA THR A 38 2.66 -13.09 1.20
C THR A 38 2.26 -13.10 -0.26
N VAL A 39 1.75 -14.23 -0.70
CA VAL A 39 1.00 -14.34 -1.95
C VAL A 39 -0.46 -14.02 -1.63
N ALA A 40 -0.98 -12.98 -2.24
CA ALA A 40 -2.32 -12.52 -1.93
C ALA A 40 -3.39 -13.55 -2.27
N GLN A 41 -4.18 -13.93 -1.28
CA GLN A 41 -5.51 -14.47 -1.50
C GLN A 41 -6.50 -13.30 -1.49
N ILE A 42 -7.02 -12.96 -2.65
CA ILE A 42 -7.97 -11.85 -2.78
C ILE A 42 -9.31 -12.28 -2.19
N THR A 43 -9.69 -11.66 -1.08
CA THR A 43 -10.97 -11.95 -0.42
C THR A 43 -12.06 -10.97 -0.80
N ARG A 44 -11.68 -9.78 -1.24
CA ARG A 44 -12.62 -8.72 -1.57
C ARG A 44 -12.03 -7.72 -2.55
N VAL A 45 -12.84 -7.32 -3.53
CA VAL A 45 -12.54 -6.20 -4.44
C VAL A 45 -13.44 -5.03 -4.07
N ASN A 46 -12.86 -3.87 -3.82
CA ASN A 46 -13.61 -2.65 -3.54
C ASN A 46 -14.07 -1.94 -4.83
N LYS A 47 -14.90 -0.89 -4.68
CA LYS A 47 -15.44 -0.11 -5.82
C LYS A 47 -14.35 0.48 -6.72
N ASN A 48 -13.17 0.74 -6.18
CA ASN A 48 -12.04 1.34 -6.91
C ASN A 48 -11.07 0.29 -7.44
N GLY A 49 -11.40 -0.99 -7.35
CA GLY A 49 -10.57 -2.10 -7.83
C GLY A 49 -9.48 -2.55 -6.86
N GLY A 50 -9.30 -1.90 -5.72
CA GLY A 50 -8.39 -2.35 -4.67
C GLY A 50 -8.83 -3.71 -4.11
N ARG A 51 -7.87 -4.57 -3.81
CA ARG A 51 -8.08 -5.98 -3.47
C ARG A 51 -7.63 -6.26 -2.04
N ALA A 52 -8.57 -6.49 -1.14
CA ALA A 52 -8.26 -6.89 0.22
C ALA A 52 -7.75 -8.35 0.27
N VAL A 53 -6.84 -8.61 1.17
CA VAL A 53 -6.28 -9.93 1.44
C VAL A 53 -6.69 -10.44 2.82
N GLU A 54 -6.66 -11.74 3.01
CA GLU A 54 -7.00 -12.32 4.31
C GLU A 54 -6.05 -11.89 5.41
N SER A 55 -6.62 -11.68 6.58
CA SER A 55 -5.89 -11.24 7.77
C SER A 55 -4.89 -12.25 8.33
N ARG A 56 -4.95 -13.50 7.90
CA ARG A 56 -4.02 -14.58 8.34
C ARG A 56 -2.56 -14.26 8.05
N ASP A 57 -2.31 -13.40 7.07
CA ASP A 57 -0.98 -13.06 6.60
C ASP A 57 -0.40 -11.77 7.25
N GLN A 58 -1.10 -11.20 8.22
CA GLN A 58 -0.65 -9.97 8.90
C GLN A 58 0.66 -10.13 9.67
N GLY A 59 1.08 -11.36 9.99
CA GLY A 59 2.29 -11.64 10.76
C GLY A 59 3.59 -11.61 9.98
N ASN A 60 3.58 -11.52 8.65
CA ASN A 60 4.75 -11.64 7.79
C ASN A 60 5.22 -10.29 7.22
N ILE A 61 5.39 -9.31 8.10
CA ILE A 61 5.92 -8.01 7.72
C ILE A 61 7.42 -8.14 7.46
N ILE A 62 7.84 -7.86 6.22
CA ILE A 62 9.26 -7.88 5.83
C ILE A 62 9.92 -6.51 5.87
N LYS A 63 9.12 -5.45 5.82
CA LYS A 63 9.62 -4.08 5.92
C LYS A 63 8.56 -3.17 6.50
N SER A 64 8.99 -2.27 7.35
CA SER A 64 8.18 -1.21 7.94
C SER A 64 8.88 0.14 7.70
N VAL A 65 8.13 1.11 7.19
CA VAL A 65 8.64 2.47 6.95
C VAL A 65 7.88 3.43 7.85
N PRO A 66 8.59 4.12 8.75
CA PRO A 66 7.94 5.00 9.71
C PRO A 66 7.25 6.19 9.06
N TYR A 67 6.14 6.62 9.66
CA TYR A 67 5.44 7.83 9.27
C TYR A 67 6.18 9.06 9.80
N LYS A 68 7.16 9.54 9.03
CA LYS A 68 8.02 10.68 9.39
C LYS A 68 8.02 11.73 8.30
N ARG A 69 8.26 12.98 8.70
CA ARG A 69 8.47 14.10 7.78
C ARG A 69 9.63 13.79 6.81
N ASN A 70 9.51 14.26 5.58
CA ASN A 70 10.50 14.09 4.51
C ASN A 70 10.81 12.62 4.16
N THR A 71 9.88 11.73 4.44
CA THR A 71 10.00 10.32 4.03
C THR A 71 9.14 10.10 2.79
N PHE A 72 9.75 9.61 1.74
CA PHE A 72 9.07 9.18 0.53
C PHE A 72 9.16 7.66 0.40
N VAL A 73 8.01 7.03 0.33
CA VAL A 73 7.88 5.57 0.08
C VAL A 73 7.37 5.39 -1.33
N MET A 74 8.05 4.59 -2.12
CA MET A 74 7.57 4.18 -3.43
C MET A 74 7.57 2.66 -3.53
N PHE A 75 6.53 2.11 -4.08
CA PHE A 75 6.41 0.67 -4.31
C PHE A 75 5.72 0.40 -5.64
N CYS A 76 6.11 -0.70 -6.28
CA CYS A 76 5.51 -1.16 -7.52
C CYS A 76 4.33 -2.06 -7.24
N ASN A 77 3.22 -1.81 -7.93
CA ASN A 77 2.02 -2.66 -7.88
C ASN A 77 2.02 -3.66 -9.04
N ASN A 78 3.09 -4.43 -9.15
CA ASN A 78 3.38 -5.25 -10.31
C ASN A 78 2.92 -6.71 -10.21
N SER A 79 2.53 -7.17 -9.04
CA SER A 79 2.18 -8.57 -8.82
C SER A 79 1.24 -8.78 -7.63
N SER A 80 0.80 -10.03 -7.47
CA SER A 80 0.07 -10.48 -6.27
C SER A 80 0.90 -10.38 -4.98
N ASN A 81 2.20 -10.15 -5.10
CA ASN A 81 3.10 -10.01 -3.95
C ASN A 81 3.21 -8.57 -3.42
N ALA A 82 2.56 -7.61 -4.06
CA ALA A 82 2.56 -6.21 -3.63
C ALA A 82 1.60 -5.93 -2.46
N VAL A 83 1.53 -6.86 -1.50
CA VAL A 83 0.66 -6.73 -0.32
C VAL A 83 1.27 -5.77 0.67
N HIS A 84 0.50 -4.76 1.03
CA HIS A 84 0.92 -3.74 1.98
C HIS A 84 -0.22 -3.31 2.90
N SER A 85 0.13 -2.65 3.99
CA SER A 85 -0.81 -2.13 4.98
C SER A 85 -0.28 -0.85 5.62
N VAL A 86 -1.10 -0.23 6.43
CA VAL A 86 -0.69 0.85 7.32
C VAL A 86 -1.08 0.47 8.75
N SER A 87 -0.11 0.48 9.66
CA SER A 87 -0.37 0.16 11.06
C SER A 87 -1.27 1.20 11.74
N SER A 88 -1.91 0.80 12.81
CA SER A 88 -2.72 1.70 13.62
C SER A 88 -1.86 2.79 14.24
N ARG A 89 -2.43 3.97 14.40
CA ARG A 89 -1.81 5.08 15.12
C ARG A 89 -2.32 5.14 16.54
N VAL A 90 -1.41 5.36 17.48
CA VAL A 90 -1.69 5.51 18.90
C VAL A 90 -1.50 6.98 19.29
N ASN A 91 -2.37 7.49 20.17
CA ASN A 91 -2.39 8.90 20.61
C ASN A 91 -2.52 9.90 19.45
N ALA A 92 -3.23 9.50 18.39
CA ALA A 92 -3.41 10.35 17.23
C ALA A 92 -4.60 11.32 17.46
N THR A 93 -4.28 12.60 17.58
CA THR A 93 -5.25 13.70 17.61
C THR A 93 -5.37 14.44 16.28
N LEU A 94 -4.37 14.27 15.42
CA LEU A 94 -4.27 14.90 14.10
C LEU A 94 -4.39 13.88 12.98
N HIS A 95 -4.90 14.31 11.84
CA HIS A 95 -4.99 13.45 10.66
C HIS A 95 -3.62 13.09 10.10
N ARG A 96 -3.49 11.86 9.59
CA ARG A 96 -2.34 11.46 8.79
C ARG A 96 -2.36 12.19 7.45
N ARG A 97 -1.24 12.79 7.07
CA ARG A 97 -1.09 13.51 5.79
C ARG A 97 -0.01 12.91 4.92
N SER A 98 -0.32 12.75 3.66
CA SER A 98 0.66 12.42 2.62
C SER A 98 0.26 13.02 1.28
N ILE A 99 1.24 13.29 0.44
CA ILE A 99 1.01 13.47 -0.99
C ILE A 99 1.17 12.11 -1.65
N ASN A 100 0.13 11.68 -2.37
CA ASN A 100 0.14 10.42 -3.08
C ASN A 100 0.45 10.68 -4.55
N VAL A 101 1.45 9.99 -5.07
CA VAL A 101 1.80 9.98 -6.49
C VAL A 101 1.48 8.59 -7.03
N ILE A 102 0.55 8.51 -7.95
CA ILE A 102 0.07 7.25 -8.52
C ILE A 102 0.26 7.29 -10.03
N ALA A 103 0.92 6.29 -10.59
CA ALA A 103 0.97 6.08 -12.03
C ALA A 103 0.00 4.97 -12.41
N GLU A 104 -0.89 5.29 -13.33
CA GLU A 104 -1.82 4.35 -13.92
C GLU A 104 -1.55 4.19 -15.42
N TYR A 105 -2.04 3.12 -15.99
CA TYR A 105 -1.97 2.85 -17.41
C TYR A 105 -3.30 2.26 -17.88
N ASN A 106 -3.53 2.32 -19.20
CA ASN A 106 -4.64 1.60 -19.77
C ASN A 106 -4.31 0.09 -19.91
N ARG A 107 -5.32 -0.75 -19.98
CA ARG A 107 -5.15 -2.22 -20.02
C ARG A 107 -4.22 -2.73 -21.13
N VAL A 108 -4.14 -2.02 -22.23
CA VAL A 108 -3.32 -2.42 -23.38
C VAL A 108 -1.84 -2.15 -23.10
N ALA A 109 -1.53 -0.99 -22.55
CA ALA A 109 -0.15 -0.62 -22.21
C ALA A 109 0.48 -1.55 -21.16
N LYS A 110 -0.28 -2.06 -20.22
CA LYS A 110 0.25 -2.96 -19.17
C LYS A 110 0.83 -4.23 -19.72
N ARG A 111 0.16 -4.86 -20.64
CA ARG A 111 0.61 -6.12 -21.23
C ARG A 111 1.96 -6.00 -21.92
N SER A 112 2.32 -4.82 -22.40
CA SER A 112 3.61 -4.57 -23.04
C SER A 112 4.69 -4.14 -22.05
N MET A 113 4.34 -3.45 -20.96
CA MET A 113 5.30 -2.97 -19.96
C MET A 113 5.80 -4.07 -19.02
N PHE A 114 4.89 -4.90 -18.58
CA PHE A 114 5.21 -6.04 -17.72
C PHE A 114 4.99 -7.31 -18.53
N ARG A 115 6.03 -7.87 -19.06
CA ARG A 115 6.04 -9.20 -19.65
C ARG A 115 5.80 -10.25 -18.58
N VAL A 116 4.65 -10.31 -18.00
CA VAL A 116 4.54 -11.15 -16.85
C VAL A 116 3.49 -12.20 -17.09
N GLU A 117 3.95 -13.39 -17.20
CA GLU A 117 3.14 -14.57 -17.08
C GLU A 117 2.32 -14.57 -15.78
N GLU A 118 2.80 -13.89 -14.75
CA GLU A 118 2.12 -13.65 -13.48
C GLU A 118 0.76 -12.96 -13.61
N PHE A 119 0.51 -12.21 -14.69
CA PHE A 119 -0.78 -11.61 -14.94
C PHE A 119 -1.77 -12.52 -15.68
N ARG A 120 -1.35 -13.72 -16.03
CA ARG A 120 -2.19 -14.72 -16.70
C ARG A 120 -2.86 -15.69 -15.74
N LYS A 121 -2.54 -15.62 -14.47
CA LYS A 121 -3.15 -16.48 -13.45
C LYS A 121 -4.36 -15.83 -12.80
#